data_fad49b29cab84da859a7bd8ccb2d79c8
#
_entry.id   fad49b29cab84da859a7bd8ccb2d79c8
#
_cell.length_a   1.000
_cell.length_b   1.000
_cell.length_c   1.000
_cell.angle_alpha   90.00
_cell.angle_beta   90.00
_cell.angle_gamma   90.00
#
_symmetry.space_group_name_H-M   'P 1'
#
loop_
_entity.id
_entity.type
_entity.pdbx_description
1 polymer ?
#
loop_
_entity_poly.entity_id
_entity_poly.type
_entity_poly.pdbx_seq_one_letter_code
_entity_poly.pdbx_strand_id
1 'polypeptide(L)'
;VPGAEYLIITVGCNDEGGQNPADMKICYLKTPVQSVIGTPRVDIDVTTSYRAVGIQYLPNTDSKYFYQFCGDSEPIDAFINTYGKSMYIDFMRHWIQKAEDAQVPQEELYYTADAKRMITATSIGLDENKTPGEYVRQDFHLKEIDLNAELPECNLEISRIGASMVDMNVEMKDNCVAMFYRIFSASDWAPYENAD
;
A
#
# COMPACT_ATOMS: atom_id res chain seq x y z
N VAL A 1 3.07 19.31 6.61
CA VAL A 1 3.55 19.63 5.26
C VAL A 1 4.48 20.83 5.35
N PRO A 2 5.70 20.80 4.79
CA PRO A 2 6.57 21.97 4.75
C PRO A 2 5.89 23.16 4.05
N GLY A 3 6.00 24.34 4.67
CA GLY A 3 5.37 25.56 4.14
C GLY A 3 3.86 25.66 4.32
N ALA A 4 3.21 24.67 4.93
CA ALA A 4 1.78 24.69 5.16
C ALA A 4 1.39 25.60 6.33
N GLU A 5 0.21 26.17 6.23
CA GLU A 5 -0.42 26.93 7.31
C GLU A 5 -1.43 26.03 8.03
N TYR A 6 -1.34 25.98 9.35
CA TYR A 6 -2.21 25.18 10.21
C TYR A 6 -2.99 26.05 11.13
N LEU A 7 -4.23 25.68 11.35
CA LEU A 7 -5.09 26.25 12.38
C LEU A 7 -5.22 25.23 13.52
N ILE A 8 -4.72 25.57 14.68
CA ILE A 8 -4.88 24.75 15.88
C ILE A 8 -6.00 25.34 16.70
N ILE A 9 -7.04 24.56 16.94
CA ILE A 9 -8.18 24.95 17.75
C ILE A 9 -8.15 24.07 19.02
N THR A 10 -8.18 24.72 20.18
CA THR A 10 -8.32 24.04 21.46
C THR A 10 -9.57 24.54 22.18
N VAL A 11 -10.31 23.61 22.79
CA VAL A 11 -11.51 23.89 23.58
C VAL A 11 -11.38 23.14 24.88
N GLY A 12 -11.63 23.82 26.00
CA GLY A 12 -11.70 23.17 27.31
C GLY A 12 -12.93 22.26 27.37
N CYS A 13 -12.76 21.05 27.95
CA CYS A 13 -13.85 20.10 28.22
C CYS A 13 -13.90 19.83 29.75
N ASN A 14 -15.10 19.65 30.27
CA ASN A 14 -15.29 19.14 31.64
C ASN A 14 -15.29 17.60 31.67
N ASP A 15 -15.38 17.03 32.89
CA ASP A 15 -15.36 15.57 33.10
C ASP A 15 -16.55 14.83 32.42
N GLU A 16 -17.63 15.55 32.10
CA GLU A 16 -18.80 15.01 31.39
C GLU A 16 -18.72 15.20 29.87
N GLY A 17 -17.58 15.72 29.35
CA GLY A 17 -17.39 15.99 27.91
C GLY A 17 -18.07 17.27 27.42
N GLY A 18 -18.64 18.07 28.32
CA GLY A 18 -19.19 19.39 27.97
C GLY A 18 -18.09 20.35 27.54
N GLN A 19 -18.24 20.93 26.35
CA GLN A 19 -17.27 21.91 25.80
C GLN A 19 -17.66 23.32 26.22
N ASN A 20 -16.64 24.15 26.54
CA ASN A 20 -16.83 25.56 26.79
C ASN A 20 -16.29 26.40 25.62
N PRO A 21 -17.17 26.85 24.70
CA PRO A 21 -16.74 27.65 23.55
C PRO A 21 -16.08 28.99 23.92
N ALA A 22 -16.32 29.50 25.15
CA ALA A 22 -15.70 30.72 25.60
C ALA A 22 -14.19 30.57 25.88
N ASP A 23 -13.74 29.34 26.09
CA ASP A 23 -12.31 29.03 26.27
C ASP A 23 -11.63 28.53 24.98
N MET A 24 -12.30 28.68 23.83
CA MET A 24 -11.73 28.36 22.56
C MET A 24 -10.51 29.22 22.26
N LYS A 25 -9.37 28.59 22.01
CA LYS A 25 -8.15 29.27 21.56
C LYS A 25 -7.82 28.83 20.15
N ILE A 26 -7.46 29.79 19.33
CA ILE A 26 -7.07 29.59 17.95
C ILE A 26 -5.61 30.02 17.83
N CYS A 27 -4.78 29.12 17.33
CA CYS A 27 -3.39 29.41 17.02
C CYS A 27 -3.12 29.13 15.54
N TYR A 28 -2.49 30.09 14.88
CA TYR A 28 -2.02 29.92 13.51
C TYR A 28 -0.55 29.54 13.54
N LEU A 29 -0.23 28.45 12.86
CA LEU A 29 1.14 27.96 12.72
C LEU A 29 1.48 27.82 11.26
N LYS A 30 2.61 28.37 10.85
CA LYS A 30 3.21 28.15 9.55
C LYS A 30 4.46 27.32 9.71
N THR A 31 4.50 26.15 9.06
CA THR A 31 5.70 25.33 9.06
C THR A 31 6.76 25.93 8.13
N PRO A 32 8.07 25.79 8.49
CA PRO A 32 9.13 26.21 7.59
C PRO A 32 9.03 25.52 6.23
N VAL A 33 9.40 26.23 5.18
CA VAL A 33 9.60 25.61 3.86
C VAL A 33 10.88 24.79 3.93
N GLN A 34 10.73 23.48 3.76
CA GLN A 34 11.87 22.59 3.64
C GLN A 34 12.07 22.30 2.15
N SER A 35 13.27 22.59 1.64
CA SER A 35 13.63 22.24 0.27
C SER A 35 13.90 20.75 0.20
N VAL A 36 13.29 20.08 -0.75
CA VAL A 36 13.59 18.69 -1.07
C VAL A 36 14.96 18.60 -1.74
N ILE A 37 15.74 17.58 -1.43
CA ILE A 37 17.04 17.32 -2.04
C ILE A 37 16.82 16.39 -3.23
N GLY A 38 17.22 16.84 -4.42
CA GLY A 38 17.01 16.09 -5.66
C GLY A 38 15.53 16.06 -6.10
N THR A 39 15.16 15.01 -6.80
CA THR A 39 13.81 14.75 -7.29
C THR A 39 13.35 13.33 -6.88
N PRO A 40 13.15 13.07 -5.57
CA PRO A 40 12.71 11.75 -5.12
C PRO A 40 11.38 11.36 -5.77
N ARG A 41 11.37 10.19 -6.40
CA ARG A 41 10.21 9.65 -7.11
C ARG A 41 10.23 8.13 -7.01
N VAL A 42 9.06 7.54 -6.87
CA VAL A 42 8.85 6.10 -6.89
C VAL A 42 7.82 5.77 -7.97
N ASP A 43 8.27 5.14 -9.03
CA ASP A 43 7.37 4.66 -10.07
C ASP A 43 6.64 3.41 -9.59
N ILE A 44 5.49 3.15 -10.20
CA ILE A 44 4.61 2.03 -9.83
C ILE A 44 4.46 1.16 -11.06
N ASP A 45 4.78 -0.12 -10.94
CA ASP A 45 4.50 -1.13 -11.95
C ASP A 45 3.40 -2.07 -11.45
N VAL A 46 2.40 -2.33 -12.30
CA VAL A 46 1.20 -3.05 -11.92
C VAL A 46 0.96 -4.22 -12.85
N THR A 47 0.87 -5.40 -12.27
CA THR A 47 0.47 -6.63 -12.96
C THR A 47 -0.88 -7.09 -12.43
N THR A 48 -1.91 -7.05 -13.27
CA THR A 48 -3.28 -7.39 -12.87
C THR A 48 -3.66 -8.82 -13.25
N SER A 49 -4.34 -9.49 -12.34
CA SER A 49 -4.97 -10.79 -12.52
C SER A 49 -6.42 -10.74 -12.04
N TYR A 50 -7.11 -11.89 -12.08
CA TYR A 50 -8.43 -12.01 -11.48
C TYR A 50 -8.33 -11.92 -9.95
N ARG A 51 -9.08 -10.96 -9.36
CA ARG A 51 -9.10 -10.67 -7.91
C ARG A 51 -7.76 -10.34 -7.25
N ALA A 52 -6.68 -10.29 -8.02
CA ALA A 52 -5.36 -9.98 -7.49
C ALA A 52 -4.60 -9.00 -8.36
N VAL A 53 -3.76 -8.22 -7.74
CA VAL A 53 -2.80 -7.36 -8.41
C VAL A 53 -1.46 -7.44 -7.69
N GLY A 54 -0.40 -7.63 -8.45
CA GLY A 54 0.97 -7.44 -8.00
C GLY A 54 1.40 -6.00 -8.28
N ILE A 55 1.94 -5.33 -7.30
CA ILE A 55 2.40 -3.96 -7.40
C ILE A 55 3.86 -3.92 -7.00
N GLN A 56 4.71 -3.42 -7.90
CA GLN A 56 6.11 -3.16 -7.61
C GLN A 56 6.33 -1.66 -7.50
N TYR A 57 7.00 -1.25 -6.44
CA TYR A 57 7.40 0.13 -6.20
C TYR A 57 8.87 0.30 -6.54
N LEU A 58 9.15 1.19 -7.50
CA LEU A 58 10.46 1.37 -8.14
C LEU A 58 11.04 2.75 -7.80
N PRO A 59 11.74 2.89 -6.64
CA PRO A 59 12.35 4.15 -6.25
C PRO A 59 13.49 4.53 -7.19
N ASN A 60 13.57 5.82 -7.53
CA ASN A 60 14.73 6.36 -8.23
C ASN A 60 15.92 6.59 -7.26
N THR A 61 17.07 6.95 -7.77
CA THR A 61 18.32 7.14 -6.99
C THR A 61 18.25 8.27 -5.96
N ASP A 62 17.37 9.26 -6.17
CA ASP A 62 17.17 10.39 -5.26
C ASP A 62 16.29 10.03 -4.08
N SER A 63 15.48 8.96 -4.21
CA SER A 63 14.66 8.43 -3.12
C SER A 63 15.52 7.64 -2.15
N LYS A 64 15.49 8.02 -0.86
CA LYS A 64 16.11 7.24 0.24
C LYS A 64 15.09 6.45 1.01
N TYR A 65 13.88 6.99 1.08
CA TYR A 65 12.71 6.35 1.68
C TYR A 65 11.49 6.60 0.80
N PHE A 66 10.40 5.92 1.05
CA PHE A 66 9.14 6.20 0.39
C PHE A 66 7.93 5.75 1.21
N TYR A 67 6.79 6.32 0.90
CA TYR A 67 5.49 5.84 1.33
C TYR A 67 4.76 5.23 0.14
N GLN A 68 4.01 4.18 0.42
CA GLN A 68 3.15 3.50 -0.55
C GLN A 68 1.78 3.26 0.05
N PHE A 69 0.77 3.22 -0.78
CA PHE A 69 -0.58 2.85 -0.40
C PHE A 69 -1.34 2.31 -1.61
N CYS A 70 -2.10 1.25 -1.42
CA CYS A 70 -3.01 0.71 -2.41
C CYS A 70 -4.41 0.51 -1.79
N GLY A 71 -5.43 0.86 -2.55
CA GLY A 71 -6.81 0.73 -2.09
C GLY A 71 -7.83 1.11 -3.16
N ASP A 72 -9.10 1.06 -2.80
CA ASP A 72 -10.19 1.50 -3.68
C ASP A 72 -10.03 2.98 -4.07
N SER A 73 -10.23 3.30 -5.34
CA SER A 73 -10.07 4.67 -5.86
C SER A 73 -11.08 5.65 -5.28
N GLU A 74 -12.33 5.20 -5.07
CA GLU A 74 -13.41 6.07 -4.62
C GLU A 74 -13.15 6.76 -3.27
N PRO A 75 -12.73 6.07 -2.19
CA PRO A 75 -12.36 6.72 -0.93
C PRO A 75 -11.17 7.66 -1.06
N ILE A 76 -10.18 7.30 -1.88
CA ILE A 76 -9.00 8.13 -2.13
C ILE A 76 -9.41 9.43 -2.82
N ASP A 77 -10.24 9.34 -3.87
CA ASP A 77 -10.74 10.49 -4.61
C ASP A 77 -11.63 11.37 -3.74
N ALA A 78 -12.52 10.80 -2.95
CA ALA A 78 -13.35 11.55 -2.02
C ALA A 78 -12.50 12.32 -1.00
N PHE A 79 -11.44 11.69 -0.47
CA PHE A 79 -10.52 12.35 0.44
C PHE A 79 -9.77 13.51 -0.24
N ILE A 80 -9.19 13.27 -1.43
CA ILE A 80 -8.43 14.30 -2.18
C ILE A 80 -9.35 15.45 -2.60
N ASN A 81 -10.56 15.16 -3.03
CA ASN A 81 -11.54 16.19 -3.42
C ASN A 81 -12.00 17.04 -2.23
N THR A 82 -12.10 16.45 -1.04
CA THR A 82 -12.55 17.15 0.17
C THR A 82 -11.43 17.96 0.81
N TYR A 83 -10.24 17.36 0.95
CA TYR A 83 -9.16 17.90 1.76
C TYR A 83 -7.94 18.36 0.96
N GLY A 84 -7.89 18.03 -0.32
CA GLY A 84 -6.77 18.32 -1.20
C GLY A 84 -5.65 17.29 -1.18
N LYS A 85 -4.86 17.28 -2.26
CA LYS A 85 -3.74 16.35 -2.45
C LYS A 85 -2.67 16.48 -1.35
N SER A 86 -2.37 17.68 -0.89
CA SER A 86 -1.38 17.90 0.16
C SER A 86 -1.78 17.22 1.48
N MET A 87 -3.07 17.25 1.82
CA MET A 87 -3.59 16.58 3.00
C MET A 87 -3.55 15.06 2.83
N TYR A 88 -3.78 14.54 1.63
CA TYR A 88 -3.64 13.11 1.35
C TYR A 88 -2.18 12.64 1.50
N ILE A 89 -1.21 13.43 1.04
CA ILE A 89 0.22 13.17 1.25
C ILE A 89 0.56 13.12 2.75
N ASP A 90 0.00 14.06 3.52
CA ASP A 90 0.20 14.10 4.97
C ASP A 90 -0.48 12.91 5.67
N PHE A 91 -1.66 12.51 5.19
CA PHE A 91 -2.33 11.28 5.61
C PHE A 91 -1.47 10.04 5.37
N MET A 92 -0.90 9.86 4.18
CA MET A 92 0.02 8.75 3.92
C MET A 92 1.19 8.73 4.91
N ARG A 93 1.73 9.91 5.24
CA ARG A 93 2.81 10.07 6.21
C ARG A 93 2.44 9.64 7.63
N HIS A 94 1.21 9.90 8.07
CA HIS A 94 0.74 9.64 9.44
C HIS A 94 0.19 8.23 9.63
N TRP A 95 -0.49 7.69 8.63
CA TRP A 95 -1.12 6.37 8.70
C TRP A 95 -0.19 5.24 8.30
N ILE A 96 0.69 5.48 7.34
CA ILE A 96 1.76 4.56 7.00
C ILE A 96 2.93 4.89 7.92
N GLN A 97 2.87 4.35 9.13
CA GLN A 97 3.74 4.70 10.27
C GLN A 97 5.23 4.53 10.02
N LYS A 98 5.63 3.92 8.91
CA LYS A 98 7.02 3.65 8.58
C LYS A 98 7.26 3.92 7.10
N ALA A 99 8.15 4.86 6.81
CA ALA A 99 8.67 4.99 5.46
C ALA A 99 9.53 3.77 5.13
N GLU A 100 9.27 3.15 3.97
CA GLU A 100 10.08 2.05 3.47
C GLU A 100 11.45 2.54 3.00
N ASP A 101 12.47 1.70 3.20
CA ASP A 101 13.82 1.96 2.69
C ASP A 101 13.84 1.73 1.18
N ALA A 102 14.23 2.74 0.41
CA ALA A 102 14.28 2.67 -1.04
C ALA A 102 15.32 1.69 -1.60
N GLN A 103 16.23 1.20 -0.77
CA GLN A 103 17.21 0.17 -1.17
C GLN A 103 16.63 -1.25 -1.07
N VAL A 104 15.48 -1.42 -0.40
CA VAL A 104 14.81 -2.71 -0.27
C VAL A 104 13.64 -2.75 -1.26
N PRO A 105 13.67 -3.64 -2.28
CA PRO A 105 12.55 -3.80 -3.19
C PRO A 105 11.25 -4.09 -2.42
N GLN A 106 10.19 -3.39 -2.78
CA GLN A 106 8.88 -3.58 -2.17
C GLN A 106 7.90 -4.08 -3.21
N GLU A 107 7.25 -5.18 -2.86
CA GLU A 107 6.14 -5.74 -3.62
C GLU A 107 4.93 -5.83 -2.71
N GLU A 108 3.79 -5.44 -3.25
CA GLU A 108 2.51 -5.55 -2.57
C GLU A 108 1.58 -6.42 -3.40
N LEU A 109 0.84 -7.29 -2.72
CA LEU A 109 -0.18 -8.09 -3.33
C LEU A 109 -1.53 -7.66 -2.77
N TYR A 110 -2.32 -7.01 -3.60
CA TYR A 110 -3.64 -6.53 -3.23
C TYR A 110 -4.73 -7.46 -3.77
N TYR A 111 -5.76 -7.72 -2.96
CA TYR A 111 -6.89 -8.56 -3.30
C TYR A 111 -8.21 -7.82 -3.13
N THR A 112 -9.12 -8.01 -4.07
CA THR A 112 -10.50 -7.55 -3.95
C THR A 112 -11.48 -8.60 -4.46
N ALA A 113 -12.65 -8.62 -3.85
CA ALA A 113 -13.74 -9.50 -4.30
C ALA A 113 -14.42 -9.01 -5.59
N ASP A 114 -14.28 -7.73 -5.92
CA ASP A 114 -14.93 -7.09 -7.05
C ASP A 114 -13.91 -6.64 -8.11
N ALA A 115 -13.82 -7.41 -9.20
CA ALA A 115 -12.92 -7.12 -10.31
C ALA A 115 -13.26 -5.83 -11.08
N LYS A 116 -14.47 -5.31 -10.93
CA LYS A 116 -14.91 -4.08 -11.63
C LYS A 116 -14.54 -2.80 -10.89
N ARG A 117 -14.11 -2.92 -9.64
CA ARG A 117 -13.65 -1.76 -8.88
C ARG A 117 -12.41 -1.15 -9.51
N MET A 118 -12.39 0.18 -9.55
CA MET A 118 -11.16 0.93 -9.80
C MET A 118 -10.31 0.90 -8.52
N ILE A 119 -9.08 0.51 -8.67
CA ILE A 119 -8.09 0.46 -7.61
C ILE A 119 -7.01 1.49 -7.91
N THR A 120 -6.50 2.11 -6.87
CA THR A 120 -5.45 3.12 -6.95
C THR A 120 -4.25 2.67 -6.14
N ALA A 121 -3.09 2.63 -6.77
CA ALA A 121 -1.81 2.59 -6.09
C ALA A 121 -1.20 3.99 -6.07
N THR A 122 -0.63 4.37 -4.93
CA THR A 122 0.03 5.66 -4.74
C THR A 122 1.38 5.50 -4.09
N SER A 123 2.32 6.35 -4.45
CA SER A 123 3.65 6.39 -3.86
C SER A 123 4.17 7.81 -3.74
N ILE A 124 5.11 8.02 -2.82
CA ILE A 124 5.82 9.28 -2.63
C ILE A 124 7.26 8.97 -2.27
N GLY A 125 8.18 9.37 -3.12
CA GLY A 125 9.61 9.32 -2.80
C GLY A 125 9.98 10.37 -1.74
N LEU A 126 10.90 10.02 -0.87
CA LEU A 126 11.41 10.90 0.18
C LEU A 126 12.93 11.00 0.05
N ASP A 127 13.48 12.20 0.27
CA ASP A 127 14.91 12.42 0.39
C ASP A 127 15.50 11.87 1.71
N GLU A 128 16.78 12.09 1.94
CA GLU A 128 17.49 11.67 3.16
C GLU A 128 16.94 12.31 4.45
N ASN A 129 16.31 13.47 4.34
CA ASN A 129 15.65 14.18 5.43
C ASN A 129 14.18 13.80 5.58
N LYS A 130 13.71 12.84 4.80
CA LYS A 130 12.30 12.42 4.68
C LYS A 130 11.39 13.56 4.19
N THR A 131 11.94 14.47 3.39
CA THR A 131 11.17 15.50 2.72
C THR A 131 10.49 14.91 1.49
N PRO A 132 9.16 15.08 1.33
CA PRO A 132 8.44 14.53 0.21
C PRO A 132 8.87 15.14 -1.12
N GLY A 133 9.15 14.28 -2.09
CA GLY A 133 9.35 14.62 -3.49
C GLY A 133 8.07 14.46 -4.31
N GLU A 134 8.14 13.72 -5.40
CA GLU A 134 7.01 13.56 -6.32
C GLU A 134 6.02 12.52 -5.82
N TYR A 135 4.73 12.87 -5.93
CA TYR A 135 3.61 11.96 -5.73
C TYR A 135 3.27 11.28 -7.05
N VAL A 136 3.28 9.96 -7.04
CA VAL A 136 2.88 9.12 -8.18
C VAL A 136 1.58 8.42 -7.85
N ARG A 137 0.69 8.32 -8.83
CA ARG A 137 -0.59 7.61 -8.76
C ARG A 137 -0.79 6.79 -10.01
N GLN A 138 -1.26 5.57 -9.84
CA GLN A 138 -1.67 4.71 -10.92
C GLN A 138 -3.02 4.07 -10.60
N ASP A 139 -3.98 4.29 -11.49
CA ASP A 139 -5.32 3.70 -11.42
C ASP A 139 -5.39 2.50 -12.35
N PHE A 140 -6.04 1.43 -11.91
CA PHE A 140 -6.19 0.20 -12.68
C PHE A 140 -7.44 -0.58 -12.27
N HIS A 141 -7.89 -1.44 -13.19
CA HIS A 141 -8.92 -2.45 -12.93
C HIS A 141 -8.28 -3.84 -12.88
N LEU A 142 -8.88 -4.74 -12.12
CA LEU A 142 -8.53 -6.16 -12.21
C LEU A 142 -9.04 -6.72 -13.54
N LYS A 143 -8.40 -7.79 -14.00
CA LYS A 143 -8.89 -8.53 -15.16
C LYS A 143 -10.21 -9.22 -14.81
N GLU A 144 -11.19 -9.13 -15.72
CA GLU A 144 -12.35 -10.00 -15.65
C GLU A 144 -11.92 -11.45 -15.89
N ILE A 145 -12.65 -12.39 -15.30
CA ILE A 145 -12.43 -13.82 -15.59
C ILE A 145 -12.70 -14.08 -17.06
N ASP A 146 -11.70 -14.56 -17.76
CA ASP A 146 -11.89 -15.28 -19.01
C ASP A 146 -12.10 -16.76 -18.67
N LEU A 147 -13.35 -17.21 -18.73
CA LEU A 147 -13.71 -18.61 -18.46
C LEU A 147 -13.12 -19.59 -19.47
N ASN A 148 -12.57 -19.10 -20.58
CA ASN A 148 -11.92 -19.90 -21.60
C ASN A 148 -10.39 -19.84 -21.52
N ALA A 149 -9.82 -19.03 -20.63
CA ALA A 149 -8.39 -18.98 -20.43
C ALA A 149 -7.88 -20.27 -19.77
N GLU A 150 -6.68 -20.65 -20.15
CA GLU A 150 -5.98 -21.72 -19.42
C GLU A 150 -5.84 -21.36 -17.95
N LEU A 151 -6.16 -22.32 -17.08
CA LEU A 151 -5.98 -22.13 -15.64
C LEU A 151 -4.50 -21.86 -15.34
N PRO A 152 -4.23 -20.93 -14.41
CA PRO A 152 -2.86 -20.69 -14.01
C PRO A 152 -2.27 -21.95 -13.35
N GLU A 153 -1.06 -22.30 -13.77
CA GLU A 153 -0.36 -23.47 -13.27
C GLU A 153 0.90 -23.09 -12.52
N CYS A 154 1.17 -23.81 -11.47
CA CYS A 154 2.46 -23.80 -10.80
C CYS A 154 2.95 -25.24 -10.58
N ASN A 155 4.25 -25.43 -10.73
CA ASN A 155 4.90 -26.70 -10.44
C ASN A 155 5.52 -26.63 -9.04
N LEU A 156 5.29 -27.65 -8.24
CA LEU A 156 5.92 -27.83 -6.95
C LEU A 156 6.86 -29.02 -7.01
N GLU A 157 8.13 -28.78 -6.75
CA GLU A 157 9.14 -29.83 -6.62
C GLU A 157 9.71 -29.83 -5.20
N ILE A 158 9.73 -30.99 -4.58
CA ILE A 158 10.39 -31.19 -3.29
C ILE A 158 11.79 -31.73 -3.57
N SER A 159 12.80 -30.89 -3.41
CA SER A 159 14.18 -31.22 -3.75
C SER A 159 14.94 -31.88 -2.60
N ARG A 160 14.52 -31.65 -1.35
CA ARG A 160 15.17 -32.21 -0.19
C ARG A 160 14.21 -32.37 0.98
N ILE A 161 14.28 -33.52 1.64
CA ILE A 161 13.53 -33.79 2.87
C ILE A 161 14.55 -34.09 3.98
N GLY A 162 14.55 -33.26 5.02
CA GLY A 162 15.34 -33.47 6.23
C GLY A 162 14.44 -33.80 7.44
N ALA A 163 15.03 -34.05 8.57
CA ALA A 163 14.28 -34.39 9.79
C ALA A 163 13.38 -33.22 10.30
N SER A 164 13.77 -32.00 10.02
CA SER A 164 13.07 -30.77 10.47
C SER A 164 12.94 -29.69 9.38
N MET A 165 13.29 -30.02 8.13
CA MET A 165 13.24 -29.08 7.02
C MET A 165 12.88 -29.77 5.72
N VAL A 166 12.23 -29.02 4.84
CA VAL A 166 11.93 -29.41 3.46
C VAL A 166 12.34 -28.27 2.55
N ASP A 167 13.13 -28.58 1.52
CA ASP A 167 13.45 -27.64 0.46
C ASP A 167 12.44 -27.85 -0.67
N MET A 168 11.71 -26.80 -1.00
CA MET A 168 10.72 -26.79 -2.06
C MET A 168 11.12 -25.76 -3.12
N ASN A 169 11.00 -26.16 -4.37
CA ASN A 169 11.08 -25.27 -5.52
C ASN A 169 9.69 -25.11 -6.12
N VAL A 170 9.26 -23.89 -6.30
CA VAL A 170 7.98 -23.58 -6.91
C VAL A 170 8.21 -22.74 -8.15
N GLU A 171 7.81 -23.27 -9.29
CA GLU A 171 7.91 -22.63 -10.58
C GLU A 171 6.51 -22.18 -11.02
N MET A 172 6.33 -20.85 -11.20
CA MET A 172 5.12 -20.29 -11.79
C MET A 172 5.22 -20.34 -13.32
N LYS A 173 4.16 -20.79 -13.99
CA LYS A 173 4.04 -20.71 -15.44
C LYS A 173 3.72 -19.27 -15.87
N ASP A 174 3.93 -18.96 -17.15
CA ASP A 174 3.78 -17.61 -17.73
C ASP A 174 2.39 -16.98 -17.50
N ASN A 175 1.36 -17.80 -17.30
CA ASN A 175 -0.01 -17.35 -17.03
C ASN A 175 -0.32 -17.21 -15.51
N CYS A 176 0.66 -17.49 -14.65
CA CYS A 176 0.52 -17.41 -13.20
C CYS A 176 1.17 -16.12 -12.67
N VAL A 177 0.38 -15.16 -12.26
CA VAL A 177 0.83 -13.83 -11.80
C VAL A 177 1.12 -13.83 -10.30
N ALA A 178 0.47 -14.71 -9.55
CA ALA A 178 0.63 -14.85 -8.12
C ALA A 178 0.28 -16.27 -7.68
N MET A 179 0.91 -16.68 -6.60
CA MET A 179 0.72 -18.01 -6.06
C MET A 179 0.54 -17.94 -4.55
N PHE A 180 -0.33 -18.79 -4.03
CA PHE A 180 -0.45 -19.02 -2.60
C PHE A 180 0.02 -20.41 -2.27
N TYR A 181 0.76 -20.52 -1.20
CA TYR A 181 1.05 -21.82 -0.63
C TYR A 181 0.85 -21.79 0.88
N ARG A 182 0.48 -22.92 1.43
CA ARG A 182 0.42 -23.13 2.87
C ARG A 182 0.81 -24.59 3.15
N ILE A 183 1.58 -24.79 4.20
CA ILE A 183 1.98 -26.11 4.64
C ILE A 183 1.06 -26.49 5.81
N PHE A 184 0.43 -27.64 5.70
CA PHE A 184 -0.41 -28.21 6.74
C PHE A 184 0.20 -29.53 7.20
N SER A 185 -0.02 -29.92 8.45
CA SER A 185 0.14 -31.30 8.83
C SER A 185 -0.96 -32.14 8.17
N ALA A 186 -0.71 -33.41 7.91
CA ALA A 186 -1.73 -34.29 7.32
C ALA A 186 -2.99 -34.38 8.19
N SER A 187 -2.85 -34.30 9.52
CA SER A 187 -3.96 -34.28 10.46
C SER A 187 -4.81 -33.00 10.36
N ASP A 188 -4.17 -31.84 10.11
CA ASP A 188 -4.87 -30.56 9.98
C ASP A 188 -5.58 -30.44 8.63
N TRP A 189 -5.11 -31.16 7.61
CA TRP A 189 -5.72 -31.16 6.28
C TRP A 189 -6.89 -32.14 6.15
N ALA A 190 -6.85 -33.28 6.84
CA ALA A 190 -7.86 -34.34 6.73
C ALA A 190 -9.34 -33.89 6.78
N PRO A 191 -9.72 -32.88 7.59
CA PRO A 191 -11.09 -32.36 7.59
C PRO A 191 -11.55 -31.68 6.30
N TYR A 192 -10.59 -31.23 5.46
CA TYR A 192 -10.81 -30.45 4.25
C TYR A 192 -10.64 -31.27 2.97
N GLU A 193 -10.14 -32.49 3.05
CA GLU A 193 -9.78 -33.34 1.91
C GLU A 193 -10.98 -33.70 1.00
N ASN A 194 -12.21 -33.57 1.51
CA ASN A 194 -13.46 -33.83 0.79
C ASN A 194 -14.44 -32.65 0.89
N ALA A 195 -13.96 -31.43 1.17
CA ALA A 195 -14.80 -30.25 1.14
C ALA A 195 -14.86 -29.71 -0.30
N ASP A 196 -16.03 -29.88 -0.96
CA ASP A 196 -16.37 -29.31 -2.27
C ASP A 196 -16.53 -27.78 -2.20
#